data_cd23c65f954647d4fffeeb6a29a26723
#
_entry.id   cd23c65f954647d4fffeeb6a29a26723
#
_cell.length_a   1.000
_cell.length_b   1.000
_cell.length_c   1.000
_cell.angle_alpha   90.00
_cell.angle_beta   90.00
_cell.angle_gamma   90.00
#
_symmetry.space_group_name_H-M   'P 1'
#
loop_
_entity.id
_entity.type
_entity.pdbx_description
1 polymer ?
#
loop_
_entity_poly.entity_id
_entity_poly.type
_entity_poly.pdbx_seq_one_letter_code
_entity_poly.pdbx_strand_id
1 'polypeptide(L)'
;PPGSKDGYVLPNETIYQKIRETVDVGGTEILMQGGTNPNLPFSYYTDLLRGIKERFPSVTMHSFSPAEIRKMAEVSGYTIERVVRELKEAGLDSLPGGGAEILDDRTRLKISRVKGSWKDWMEVMTTANRVGLHTTATMVIGFGESMEERVLHLLRIRDAQDECIRNGYPSPGFLAFIVWIFQPDN
;
A
#
# COMPACT_ATOMS: atom_id res chain seq x y z
N PRO A 1 9.38 -8.28 -13.33
CA PRO A 1 8.91 -9.60 -12.85
C PRO A 1 10.10 -10.43 -12.36
N PRO A 2 9.90 -11.36 -11.41
CA PRO A 2 10.95 -12.30 -11.00
C PRO A 2 11.53 -13.00 -12.22
N GLY A 3 12.88 -13.03 -12.31
CA GLY A 3 13.58 -13.59 -13.48
C GLY A 3 13.74 -12.63 -14.67
N SER A 4 13.21 -11.39 -14.60
CA SER A 4 13.52 -10.36 -15.59
C SER A 4 14.96 -9.86 -15.40
N LYS A 5 15.59 -9.41 -16.50
CA LYS A 5 16.97 -8.88 -16.48
C LYS A 5 17.17 -7.73 -15.49
N ASP A 6 16.11 -6.97 -15.23
CA ASP A 6 16.12 -5.79 -14.35
C ASP A 6 15.45 -6.05 -13.00
N GLY A 7 15.05 -7.31 -12.71
CA GLY A 7 14.45 -7.69 -11.45
C GLY A 7 15.53 -7.90 -10.38
N TYR A 8 15.36 -7.29 -9.20
CA TYR A 8 16.28 -7.45 -8.08
C TYR A 8 15.53 -7.53 -6.76
N VAL A 9 16.19 -8.09 -5.75
CA VAL A 9 15.82 -8.02 -4.34
C VAL A 9 17.04 -7.47 -3.61
N LEU A 10 16.90 -6.31 -2.98
CA LEU A 10 18.00 -5.70 -2.22
C LEU A 10 18.27 -6.51 -0.95
N PRO A 11 19.55 -6.71 -0.57
CA PRO A 11 19.90 -7.20 0.75
C PRO A 11 19.37 -6.24 1.83
N ASN A 12 18.93 -6.78 2.98
CA ASN A 12 18.41 -5.97 4.09
C ASN A 12 19.40 -4.89 4.55
N GLU A 13 20.71 -5.20 4.59
CA GLU A 13 21.74 -4.24 4.97
C GLU A 13 21.78 -3.02 4.03
N THR A 14 21.54 -3.23 2.74
CA THR A 14 21.45 -2.11 1.78
C THR A 14 20.22 -1.23 2.06
N ILE A 15 19.09 -1.86 2.43
CA ILE A 15 17.87 -1.13 2.82
C ILE A 15 18.13 -0.33 4.10
N TYR A 16 18.75 -0.94 5.12
CA TYR A 16 19.08 -0.27 6.39
C TYR A 16 20.03 0.90 6.18
N GLN A 17 21.03 0.76 5.29
CA GLN A 17 21.92 1.86 4.95
C GLN A 17 21.16 3.02 4.33
N LYS A 18 20.26 2.77 3.37
CA LYS A 18 19.44 3.82 2.73
C LYS A 18 18.51 4.53 3.73
N ILE A 19 17.96 3.79 4.69
CA ILE A 19 17.15 4.38 5.76
C ILE A 19 18.04 5.27 6.65
N ARG A 20 19.24 4.83 7.00
CA ARG A 20 20.19 5.64 7.78
C ARG A 20 20.52 6.95 7.06
N GLU A 21 20.87 6.88 5.77
CA GLU A 21 21.15 8.06 4.96
C GLU A 21 19.97 9.06 4.97
N THR A 22 18.72 8.55 4.96
CA THR A 22 17.52 9.37 5.07
C THR A 22 17.39 10.01 6.44
N VAL A 23 17.63 9.24 7.52
CA VAL A 23 17.58 9.73 8.91
C VAL A 23 18.66 10.77 9.17
N ASP A 24 19.86 10.57 8.65
CA ASP A 24 21.01 11.47 8.83
C ASP A 24 20.75 12.87 8.24
N VAL A 25 19.88 12.97 7.23
CA VAL A 25 19.43 14.27 6.66
C VAL A 25 18.11 14.76 7.24
N GLY A 26 17.61 14.14 8.32
CA GLY A 26 16.41 14.56 9.05
C GLY A 26 15.11 13.94 8.55
N GLY A 27 15.16 12.90 7.73
CA GLY A 27 13.96 12.16 7.31
C GLY A 27 13.34 11.38 8.46
N THR A 28 12.02 11.41 8.56
CA THR A 28 11.26 10.79 9.65
C THR A 28 10.32 9.68 9.19
N GLU A 29 10.11 9.56 7.89
CA GLU A 29 9.22 8.57 7.28
C GLU A 29 9.88 7.92 6.07
N ILE A 30 9.62 6.63 5.91
CA ILE A 30 10.02 5.85 4.74
C ILE A 30 8.78 5.35 4.00
N LEU A 31 8.62 5.81 2.75
CA LEU A 31 7.68 5.22 1.82
C LEU A 31 8.39 4.10 1.06
N MET A 32 7.98 2.86 1.30
CA MET A 32 8.64 1.69 0.71
C MET A 32 7.63 0.78 0.00
N GLN A 33 7.85 0.56 -1.30
CA GLN A 33 7.09 -0.37 -2.12
C GLN A 33 8.06 -1.20 -2.96
N GLY A 34 7.92 -2.52 -2.97
CA GLY A 34 8.84 -3.45 -3.63
C GLY A 34 8.21 -4.25 -4.78
N GLY A 35 6.89 -4.06 -5.02
CA GLY A 35 6.14 -4.82 -6.01
C GLY A 35 5.78 -6.25 -5.56
N THR A 36 5.14 -6.99 -6.45
CA THR A 36 4.53 -8.29 -6.16
C THR A 36 5.47 -9.44 -6.55
N ASN A 37 6.41 -9.80 -5.67
CA ASN A 37 7.33 -10.93 -5.90
C ASN A 37 6.73 -12.24 -5.34
N PRO A 38 6.36 -13.23 -6.18
CA PRO A 38 5.77 -14.48 -5.72
C PRO A 38 6.79 -15.44 -5.05
N ASN A 39 8.08 -15.16 -5.15
CA ASN A 39 9.15 -16.02 -4.63
C ASN A 39 9.60 -15.62 -3.23
N LEU A 40 9.11 -14.50 -2.68
CA LEU A 40 9.44 -14.07 -1.33
C LEU A 40 8.41 -14.61 -0.34
N PRO A 41 8.84 -15.33 0.71
CA PRO A 41 7.94 -15.77 1.76
C PRO A 41 7.43 -14.58 2.56
N PHE A 42 6.28 -14.71 3.20
CA PHE A 42 5.70 -13.64 4.01
C PHE A 42 6.61 -13.19 5.16
N SER A 43 7.38 -14.12 5.75
CA SER A 43 8.36 -13.82 6.79
C SER A 43 9.43 -12.81 6.36
N TYR A 44 9.80 -12.77 5.07
CA TYR A 44 10.73 -11.76 4.56
C TYR A 44 10.27 -10.33 4.90
N TYR A 45 8.98 -10.04 4.71
CA TYR A 45 8.44 -8.70 4.94
C TYR A 45 8.34 -8.37 6.44
N THR A 46 7.92 -9.32 7.26
CA THR A 46 7.84 -9.10 8.72
C THR A 46 9.22 -8.98 9.36
N ASP A 47 10.19 -9.77 8.92
CA ASP A 47 11.57 -9.71 9.45
C ASP A 47 12.27 -8.42 9.01
N LEU A 48 12.03 -7.96 7.78
CA LEU A 48 12.52 -6.65 7.31
C LEU A 48 11.98 -5.51 8.18
N LEU A 49 10.66 -5.46 8.44
CA LEU A 49 10.05 -4.44 9.28
C LEU A 49 10.60 -4.46 10.71
N ARG A 50 10.70 -5.63 11.33
CA ARG A 50 11.30 -5.78 12.66
C ARG A 50 12.73 -5.27 12.69
N GLY A 51 13.55 -5.69 11.72
CA GLY A 51 14.94 -5.24 11.62
C GLY A 51 15.08 -3.74 11.39
N ILE A 52 14.14 -3.10 10.68
CA ILE A 52 14.08 -1.63 10.55
C ILE A 52 13.73 -1.00 11.89
N LYS A 53 12.68 -1.46 12.58
CA LYS A 53 12.24 -0.88 13.86
C LYS A 53 13.24 -1.07 15.00
N GLU A 54 13.99 -2.17 15.00
CA GLU A 54 15.11 -2.39 15.94
C GLU A 54 16.21 -1.34 15.77
N ARG A 55 16.53 -0.95 14.54
CA ARG A 55 17.62 -0.02 14.21
C ARG A 55 17.17 1.45 14.20
N PHE A 56 15.93 1.69 13.83
CA PHE A 56 15.34 3.01 13.61
C PHE A 56 13.95 3.11 14.24
N PRO A 57 13.82 3.01 15.56
CA PRO A 57 12.52 2.91 16.24
C PRO A 57 11.61 4.13 16.03
N SER A 58 12.17 5.29 15.75
CA SER A 58 11.42 6.54 15.52
C SER A 58 10.98 6.77 14.08
N VAL A 59 11.47 5.95 13.12
CA VAL A 59 11.08 6.11 11.71
C VAL A 59 9.70 5.54 11.48
N THR A 60 8.84 6.33 10.86
CA THR A 60 7.51 5.90 10.41
C THR A 60 7.63 5.05 9.14
N MET A 61 7.06 3.85 9.17
CA MET A 61 7.02 2.95 8.02
C MET A 61 5.67 3.07 7.31
N HIS A 62 5.62 3.89 6.24
CA HIS A 62 4.49 4.02 5.32
C HIS A 62 4.75 3.13 4.11
N SER A 63 4.33 1.86 4.16
CA SER A 63 4.90 0.89 3.23
C SER A 63 3.87 -0.08 2.66
N PHE A 64 4.27 -0.71 1.54
CA PHE A 64 3.50 -1.64 0.73
C PHE A 64 2.31 -0.97 0.00
N SER A 65 1.68 -1.72 -0.85
CA SER A 65 0.46 -1.34 -1.56
C SER A 65 -0.60 -2.42 -1.38
N PRO A 66 -1.88 -2.14 -1.62
CA PRO A 66 -2.92 -3.16 -1.60
C PRO A 66 -2.61 -4.38 -2.49
N ALA A 67 -1.98 -4.16 -3.64
CA ALA A 67 -1.57 -5.26 -4.51
C ALA A 67 -0.49 -6.15 -3.88
N GLU A 68 0.47 -5.56 -3.16
CA GLU A 68 1.50 -6.30 -2.41
C GLU A 68 0.89 -7.07 -1.24
N ILE A 69 0.00 -6.46 -0.46
CA ILE A 69 -0.73 -7.15 0.62
C ILE A 69 -1.50 -8.37 0.10
N ARG A 70 -2.20 -8.22 -1.02
CA ARG A 70 -2.91 -9.35 -1.65
C ARG A 70 -1.95 -10.43 -2.12
N LYS A 71 -0.80 -10.06 -2.69
CA LYS A 71 0.21 -11.04 -3.11
C LYS A 71 0.80 -11.77 -1.89
N MET A 72 1.06 -11.07 -0.79
CA MET A 72 1.53 -11.69 0.46
C MET A 72 0.48 -12.70 1.00
N ALA A 73 -0.81 -12.35 0.95
CA ALA A 73 -1.91 -13.24 1.34
C ALA A 73 -1.98 -14.49 0.44
N GLU A 74 -1.89 -14.30 -0.87
CA GLU A 74 -1.86 -15.40 -1.86
C GLU A 74 -0.70 -16.36 -1.62
N VAL A 75 0.52 -15.84 -1.47
CA VAL A 75 1.74 -16.67 -1.30
C VAL A 75 1.76 -17.40 0.04
N SER A 76 1.28 -16.77 1.10
CA SER A 76 1.26 -17.36 2.45
C SER A 76 0.04 -18.26 2.72
N GLY A 77 -1.02 -18.16 1.92
CA GLY A 77 -2.31 -18.77 2.22
C GLY A 77 -3.05 -18.12 3.40
N TYR A 78 -2.64 -16.90 3.80
CA TYR A 78 -3.27 -16.16 4.90
C TYR A 78 -4.42 -15.28 4.41
N THR A 79 -5.32 -14.92 5.32
CA THR A 79 -6.32 -13.89 5.04
C THR A 79 -5.67 -12.50 4.99
N ILE A 80 -6.29 -11.56 4.28
CA ILE A 80 -5.85 -10.14 4.23
C ILE A 80 -5.73 -9.59 5.67
N GLU A 81 -6.72 -9.87 6.53
CA GLU A 81 -6.69 -9.40 7.91
C GLU A 81 -5.47 -9.92 8.68
N ARG A 82 -5.14 -11.21 8.55
CA ARG A 82 -3.97 -11.78 9.20
C ARG A 82 -2.68 -11.13 8.70
N VAL A 83 -2.53 -10.97 7.39
CA VAL A 83 -1.35 -10.32 6.80
C VAL A 83 -1.18 -8.90 7.35
N VAL A 84 -2.24 -8.08 7.32
CA VAL A 84 -2.17 -6.69 7.79
C VAL A 84 -1.87 -6.63 9.29
N ARG A 85 -2.47 -7.52 10.10
CA ARG A 85 -2.22 -7.60 11.54
C ARG A 85 -0.76 -7.95 11.85
N GLU A 86 -0.23 -8.99 11.23
CA GLU A 86 1.16 -9.42 11.44
C GLU A 86 2.17 -8.37 10.95
N LEU A 87 1.89 -7.65 9.85
CA LEU A 87 2.73 -6.53 9.40
C LEU A 87 2.70 -5.36 10.39
N LYS A 88 1.52 -5.02 10.93
CA LYS A 88 1.40 -4.01 11.99
C LYS A 88 2.21 -4.40 13.23
N GLU A 89 2.09 -5.63 13.69
CA GLU A 89 2.86 -6.16 14.83
C GLU A 89 4.37 -6.18 14.54
N ALA A 90 4.77 -6.34 13.30
CA ALA A 90 6.17 -6.28 12.87
C ALA A 90 6.71 -4.84 12.75
N GLY A 91 5.86 -3.80 12.83
CA GLY A 91 6.27 -2.40 12.82
C GLY A 91 5.82 -1.58 11.62
N LEU A 92 4.85 -2.05 10.85
CA LEU A 92 4.19 -1.21 9.83
C LEU A 92 3.31 -0.18 10.53
N ASP A 93 3.51 1.11 10.24
CA ASP A 93 2.75 2.21 10.86
C ASP A 93 1.54 2.63 10.01
N SER A 94 1.67 2.59 8.69
CA SER A 94 0.60 2.99 7.77
C SER A 94 0.74 2.36 6.39
N LEU A 95 -0.37 2.29 5.66
CA LEU A 95 -0.47 1.68 4.34
C LEU A 95 -0.81 2.74 3.29
N PRO A 96 0.07 3.00 2.30
CA PRO A 96 -0.22 3.93 1.21
C PRO A 96 -1.33 3.41 0.29
N GLY A 97 -2.13 4.34 -0.22
CA GLY A 97 -3.24 4.07 -1.15
C GLY A 97 -2.82 3.81 -2.59
N GLY A 98 -1.56 3.47 -2.82
CA GLY A 98 -1.03 3.23 -4.16
C GLY A 98 -1.81 2.15 -4.92
N GLY A 99 -1.92 2.31 -6.23
CA GLY A 99 -2.66 1.38 -7.07
C GLY A 99 -4.18 1.58 -7.09
N ALA A 100 -4.72 2.62 -6.42
CA ALA A 100 -6.12 3.00 -6.57
C ALA A 100 -6.43 3.48 -8.00
N GLU A 101 -5.57 4.28 -8.57
CA GLU A 101 -5.69 4.99 -9.85
C GLU A 101 -7.08 5.63 -10.00
N ILE A 102 -8.00 4.95 -10.67
CA ILE A 102 -9.45 5.21 -10.66
C ILE A 102 -10.13 3.95 -10.10
N LEU A 103 -10.95 4.09 -9.07
CA LEU A 103 -11.69 2.98 -8.45
C LEU A 103 -12.94 2.63 -9.27
N ASP A 104 -12.75 2.34 -10.55
CA ASP A 104 -13.74 1.81 -11.47
C ASP A 104 -13.12 0.72 -12.35
N ASP A 105 -13.75 -0.45 -12.42
CA ASP A 105 -13.12 -1.62 -13.05
C ASP A 105 -12.99 -1.47 -14.57
N ARG A 106 -13.85 -0.68 -15.23
CA ARG A 106 -13.73 -0.41 -16.67
C ARG A 106 -12.41 0.31 -16.99
N THR A 107 -12.08 1.34 -16.20
CA THR A 107 -10.82 2.08 -16.35
C THR A 107 -9.63 1.28 -15.81
N ARG A 108 -9.77 0.60 -14.67
CA ARG A 108 -8.71 -0.25 -14.10
C ARG A 108 -8.22 -1.33 -15.05
N LEU A 109 -9.12 -2.04 -15.72
CA LEU A 109 -8.78 -3.09 -16.69
C LEU A 109 -8.01 -2.55 -17.91
N LYS A 110 -8.24 -1.29 -18.30
CA LYS A 110 -7.48 -0.64 -19.37
C LYS A 110 -6.06 -0.28 -18.94
N ILE A 111 -5.89 0.20 -17.70
CA ILE A 111 -4.61 0.66 -17.18
C ILE A 111 -3.73 -0.52 -16.76
N SER A 112 -4.27 -1.46 -16.01
CA SER A 112 -3.50 -2.60 -15.49
C SER A 112 -4.41 -3.74 -15.06
N ARG A 113 -4.29 -4.87 -15.77
CA ARG A 113 -5.04 -6.10 -15.43
C ARG A 113 -4.54 -6.78 -14.15
N VAL A 114 -3.32 -6.48 -13.71
CA VAL A 114 -2.70 -7.15 -12.54
C VAL A 114 -3.01 -6.47 -11.21
N LYS A 115 -3.57 -5.25 -11.23
CA LYS A 115 -3.88 -4.50 -10.00
C LYS A 115 -5.18 -4.94 -9.30
N GLY A 116 -5.91 -5.89 -9.88
CA GLY A 116 -7.19 -6.36 -9.34
C GLY A 116 -8.34 -5.37 -9.51
N SER A 117 -9.50 -5.72 -8.99
CA SER A 117 -10.70 -4.87 -9.01
C SER A 117 -10.60 -3.71 -8.01
N TRP A 118 -11.50 -2.72 -8.14
CA TRP A 118 -11.61 -1.67 -7.12
C TRP A 118 -12.03 -2.23 -5.76
N LYS A 119 -12.80 -3.32 -5.73
CA LYS A 119 -13.21 -4.00 -4.50
C LYS A 119 -12.02 -4.64 -3.78
N ASP A 120 -11.09 -5.22 -4.54
CA ASP A 120 -9.87 -5.81 -3.99
C ASP A 120 -9.00 -4.75 -3.29
N TRP A 121 -8.88 -3.57 -3.89
CA TRP A 121 -8.19 -2.44 -3.28
C TRP A 121 -8.90 -1.99 -2.00
N MET A 122 -10.22 -1.82 -2.07
CA MET A 122 -11.03 -1.35 -0.95
C MET A 122 -11.02 -2.34 0.22
N GLU A 123 -11.08 -3.64 -0.05
CA GLU A 123 -10.99 -4.69 0.96
C GLU A 123 -9.73 -4.57 1.81
N VAL A 124 -8.57 -4.37 1.17
CA VAL A 124 -7.31 -4.21 1.88
C VAL A 124 -7.33 -2.95 2.75
N MET A 125 -7.77 -1.81 2.20
CA MET A 125 -7.74 -0.53 2.90
C MET A 125 -8.71 -0.50 4.08
N THR A 126 -9.93 -0.99 3.90
CA THR A 126 -10.91 -1.06 5.00
C THR A 126 -10.51 -2.09 6.06
N THR A 127 -9.88 -3.20 5.66
CA THR A 127 -9.32 -4.16 6.62
C THR A 127 -8.17 -3.54 7.41
N ALA A 128 -7.27 -2.78 6.78
CA ALA A 128 -6.21 -2.06 7.47
C ALA A 128 -6.77 -1.10 8.53
N ASN A 129 -7.77 -0.31 8.18
CA ASN A 129 -8.43 0.61 9.11
C ASN A 129 -9.10 -0.13 10.27
N ARG A 130 -9.77 -1.26 10.00
CA ARG A 130 -10.43 -2.09 11.01
C ARG A 130 -9.46 -2.68 12.04
N VAL A 131 -8.25 -3.04 11.62
CA VAL A 131 -7.20 -3.51 12.55
C VAL A 131 -6.38 -2.37 13.17
N GLY A 132 -6.73 -1.10 12.88
CA GLY A 132 -6.10 0.07 13.46
C GLY A 132 -4.77 0.46 12.82
N LEU A 133 -4.56 0.12 11.55
CA LEU A 133 -3.47 0.60 10.74
C LEU A 133 -3.95 1.83 9.95
N HIS A 134 -3.20 2.94 10.01
CA HIS A 134 -3.52 4.14 9.25
C HIS A 134 -3.36 3.92 7.75
N THR A 135 -4.13 4.66 6.95
CA THR A 135 -4.11 4.55 5.49
C THR A 135 -4.12 5.91 4.82
N THR A 136 -3.70 5.96 3.57
CA THR A 136 -3.96 7.10 2.67
C THR A 136 -4.77 6.64 1.47
N ALA A 137 -5.38 7.55 0.74
CA ALA A 137 -6.05 7.27 -0.52
C ALA A 137 -5.40 8.06 -1.66
N THR A 138 -5.35 7.47 -2.83
CA THR A 138 -4.79 8.12 -4.02
C THR A 138 -5.76 8.07 -5.18
N MET A 139 -5.63 9.01 -6.11
CA MET A 139 -6.32 9.05 -7.39
C MET A 139 -5.32 9.44 -8.47
N VAL A 140 -5.40 8.84 -9.64
CA VAL A 140 -4.64 9.31 -10.80
C VAL A 140 -5.64 9.67 -11.89
N ILE A 141 -5.50 10.87 -12.44
CA ILE A 141 -6.37 11.40 -13.50
C ILE A 141 -5.59 11.56 -14.81
N GLY A 142 -6.28 11.45 -15.94
CA GLY A 142 -5.69 11.62 -17.26
C GLY A 142 -5.46 10.31 -18.04
N PHE A 143 -6.04 9.19 -17.60
CA PHE A 143 -6.02 7.91 -18.32
C PHE A 143 -7.13 7.75 -19.36
N GLY A 144 -7.96 8.79 -19.56
CA GLY A 144 -9.18 8.71 -20.37
C GLY A 144 -10.40 8.20 -19.60
N GLU A 145 -10.36 8.33 -18.30
CA GLU A 145 -11.52 8.17 -17.42
C GLU A 145 -12.55 9.30 -17.62
N SER A 146 -13.82 9.01 -17.37
CA SER A 146 -14.89 10.03 -17.43
C SER A 146 -15.00 10.82 -16.11
N MET A 147 -15.72 11.95 -16.14
CA MET A 147 -16.01 12.73 -14.92
C MET A 147 -16.85 11.93 -13.94
N GLU A 148 -17.77 11.10 -14.43
CA GLU A 148 -18.58 10.21 -13.60
C GLU A 148 -17.71 9.19 -12.87
N GLU A 149 -16.70 8.64 -13.54
CA GLU A 149 -15.73 7.70 -12.90
C GLU A 149 -14.89 8.39 -11.82
N ARG A 150 -14.52 9.67 -12.02
CA ARG A 150 -13.83 10.47 -10.99
C ARG A 150 -14.74 10.70 -9.77
N VAL A 151 -15.99 11.09 -10.00
CA VAL A 151 -16.97 11.28 -8.93
C VAL A 151 -17.22 9.97 -8.19
N LEU A 152 -17.40 8.86 -8.92
CA LEU A 152 -17.58 7.53 -8.33
C LEU A 152 -16.40 7.11 -7.47
N HIS A 153 -15.16 7.40 -7.90
CA HIS A 153 -13.97 7.17 -7.09
C HIS A 153 -14.05 7.91 -5.74
N LEU A 154 -14.37 9.21 -5.77
CA LEU A 154 -14.50 10.03 -4.56
C LEU A 154 -15.62 9.54 -3.64
N LEU A 155 -16.76 9.12 -4.21
CA LEU A 155 -17.87 8.55 -3.45
C LEU A 155 -17.46 7.26 -2.74
N ARG A 156 -16.73 6.36 -3.40
CA ARG A 156 -16.22 5.12 -2.81
C ARG A 156 -15.25 5.36 -1.66
N ILE A 157 -14.34 6.34 -1.80
CA ILE A 157 -13.43 6.74 -0.70
C ILE A 157 -14.23 7.31 0.47
N ARG A 158 -15.19 8.22 0.21
CA ARG A 158 -16.06 8.79 1.25
C ARG A 158 -16.86 7.69 1.97
N ASP A 159 -17.48 6.78 1.21
CA ASP A 159 -18.31 5.72 1.80
C ASP A 159 -17.48 4.80 2.71
N ALA A 160 -16.23 4.49 2.34
CA ALA A 160 -15.30 3.75 3.18
C ALA A 160 -14.87 4.54 4.43
N GLN A 161 -14.64 5.85 4.29
CA GLN A 161 -14.36 6.73 5.42
C GLN A 161 -15.53 6.78 6.39
N ASP A 162 -16.76 6.95 5.88
CA ASP A 162 -17.98 6.96 6.67
C ASP A 162 -18.20 5.62 7.39
N GLU A 163 -17.85 4.51 6.76
CA GLU A 163 -17.86 3.18 7.38
C GLU A 163 -16.92 3.11 8.58
N CYS A 164 -15.68 3.60 8.44
CA CYS A 164 -14.72 3.65 9.53
C CYS A 164 -15.24 4.44 10.74
N ILE A 165 -15.83 5.60 10.49
CA ILE A 165 -16.37 6.48 11.53
C ILE A 165 -17.57 5.82 12.22
N ARG A 166 -18.55 5.33 11.43
CA ARG A 166 -19.78 4.72 11.98
C ARG A 166 -19.51 3.47 12.83
N ASN A 167 -18.52 2.68 12.45
CA ASN A 167 -18.19 1.45 13.16
C ASN A 167 -17.14 1.66 14.27
N GLY A 168 -16.62 2.90 14.45
CA GLY A 168 -15.62 3.21 15.47
C GLY A 168 -14.35 2.39 15.30
N TYR A 169 -13.85 2.25 14.08
CA TYR A 169 -12.61 1.50 13.84
C TYR A 169 -11.45 2.16 14.59
N PRO A 170 -10.45 1.36 15.05
CA PRO A 170 -9.29 1.90 15.78
C PRO A 170 -8.45 2.90 14.95
N SER A 171 -8.45 2.77 13.62
CA SER A 171 -7.92 3.80 12.72
C SER A 171 -9.01 4.81 12.36
N PRO A 172 -8.68 6.12 12.25
CA PRO A 172 -9.64 7.13 11.79
C PRO A 172 -9.98 7.03 10.29
N GLY A 173 -9.42 6.06 9.58
CA GLY A 173 -9.61 5.85 8.14
C GLY A 173 -8.45 6.44 7.32
N PHE A 174 -8.78 7.11 6.23
CA PHE A 174 -7.79 7.74 5.37
C PHE A 174 -7.29 9.05 5.96
N LEU A 175 -5.98 9.14 6.24
CA LEU A 175 -5.36 10.34 6.78
C LEU A 175 -5.13 11.42 5.73
N ALA A 176 -4.97 11.02 4.48
CA ALA A 176 -4.74 11.91 3.35
C ALA A 176 -5.37 11.35 2.07
N PHE A 177 -5.74 12.27 1.17
CA PHE A 177 -6.15 11.95 -0.19
C PHE A 177 -5.22 12.69 -1.17
N ILE A 178 -4.50 11.95 -2.01
CA ILE A 178 -3.49 12.48 -2.91
C ILE A 178 -3.91 12.25 -4.36
N VAL A 179 -3.99 13.32 -5.14
CA VAL A 179 -4.33 13.26 -6.57
C VAL A 179 -3.06 13.46 -7.39
N TRP A 180 -2.84 12.55 -8.34
CA TRP A 180 -1.76 12.60 -9.32
C TRP A 180 -2.29 12.83 -10.72
N ILE A 181 -1.52 13.52 -11.54
CA ILE A 181 -1.80 13.65 -12.97
C ILE A 181 -0.95 12.62 -13.71
N PHE A 182 -1.58 11.84 -14.58
CA PHE A 182 -0.86 10.91 -15.46
C PHE A 182 0.17 11.66 -16.29
N GLN A 183 1.40 11.19 -16.27
CA GLN A 183 2.49 11.70 -17.09
C GLN A 183 2.76 10.66 -18.18
N PRO A 184 2.40 10.92 -19.45
CA PRO A 184 2.77 10.02 -20.53
C PRO A 184 4.29 10.05 -20.73
N ASP A 185 4.85 8.91 -21.09
CA ASP A 185 6.25 8.83 -21.53
C ASP A 185 6.43 9.70 -22.78
N ASN A 186 7.46 10.55 -22.79
CA ASN A 186 7.83 11.39 -23.94
C ASN A 186 8.57 10.58 -24.99
#